data_83ef85e81241282d3745faaab7c6d52f
#
_entry.id   83ef85e81241282d3745faaab7c6d52f
#
_cell.length_a   1.000
_cell.length_b   1.000
_cell.length_c   1.000
_cell.angle_alpha   90.00
_cell.angle_beta   90.00
_cell.angle_gamma   90.00
#
_symmetry.space_group_name_H-M   'P 1'
#
loop_
_entity.id
_entity.type
_entity.pdbx_description
1 polymer ?
#
loop_
_entity_poly.entity_id
_entity_poly.type
_entity_poly.pdbx_seq_one_letter_code
_entity_poly.pdbx_strand_id
1 'polypeptide(L)'
;TRFKLAECQTKTTVARAFLDECIAEHLRGELSVEKAAMIKYWITDTQGEVLDECLQLHGGYGYMAEYDIAEMWTDARVQRIYGGTNEIMKDLIARSL
;
A
#
# COMPACT_ATOMS: atom_id res chain seq x y z
N THR A 1 15.02 -3.19 -15.74
CA THR A 1 13.73 -3.85 -15.51
C THR A 1 13.80 -4.87 -14.40
N ARG A 2 14.81 -5.76 -14.43
CA ARG A 2 14.97 -6.78 -13.37
C ARG A 2 15.10 -6.19 -11.97
N PHE A 3 15.86 -5.10 -11.84
CA PHE A 3 16.04 -4.46 -10.53
C PHE A 3 14.76 -3.82 -10.04
N LYS A 4 13.97 -3.22 -10.93
CA LYS A 4 12.67 -2.65 -10.57
C LYS A 4 11.70 -3.73 -10.11
N LEU A 5 11.67 -4.87 -10.80
CA LEU A 5 10.83 -6.00 -10.39
C LEU A 5 11.27 -6.57 -9.04
N ALA A 6 12.58 -6.65 -8.80
CA ALA A 6 13.11 -7.09 -7.51
C ALA A 6 12.71 -6.13 -6.37
N GLU A 7 12.77 -4.83 -6.61
CA GLU A 7 12.35 -3.81 -5.64
C GLU A 7 10.84 -3.95 -5.34
N CYS A 8 10.03 -4.11 -6.38
CA CYS A 8 8.58 -4.31 -6.21
C CYS A 8 8.28 -5.58 -5.43
N GLN A 9 8.97 -6.67 -5.75
CA GLN A 9 8.79 -7.94 -5.05
C GLN A 9 9.16 -7.81 -3.57
N THR A 10 10.25 -7.10 -3.27
CA THR A 10 10.69 -6.87 -1.89
C THR A 10 9.64 -6.06 -1.12
N LYS A 11 9.16 -4.97 -1.70
CA LYS A 11 8.12 -4.14 -1.07
C LYS A 11 6.85 -4.95 -0.79
N THR A 12 6.44 -5.77 -1.75
CA THR A 12 5.26 -6.61 -1.60
C THR A 12 5.45 -7.66 -0.51
N THR A 13 6.63 -8.26 -0.43
CA THR A 13 6.95 -9.26 0.58
C THR A 13 6.94 -8.66 1.99
N VAL A 14 7.54 -7.48 2.16
CA VAL A 14 7.54 -6.76 3.44
C VAL A 14 6.11 -6.37 3.83
N ALA A 15 5.35 -5.84 2.88
CA ALA A 15 3.95 -5.46 3.12
C ALA A 15 3.13 -6.67 3.57
N ARG A 16 3.31 -7.81 2.93
CA ARG A 16 2.58 -9.04 3.27
C ARG A 16 2.92 -9.53 4.67
N ALA A 17 4.20 -9.51 5.04
CA ALA A 17 4.64 -9.93 6.37
C ALA A 17 4.00 -9.07 7.45
N PHE A 18 3.99 -7.75 7.27
CA PHE A 18 3.38 -6.85 8.24
C PHE A 18 1.86 -7.00 8.29
N LEU A 19 1.22 -7.18 7.14
CA LEU A 19 -0.22 -7.41 7.07
C LEU A 19 -0.60 -8.68 7.83
N ASP A 20 0.13 -9.77 7.62
CA ASP A 20 -0.14 -11.04 8.29
C ASP A 20 -0.01 -10.91 9.81
N GLU A 21 1.00 -10.17 10.29
CA GLU A 21 1.15 -9.89 11.72
C GLU A 21 -0.04 -9.11 12.27
N CYS A 22 -0.47 -8.06 11.55
CA CYS A 22 -1.61 -7.24 11.98
C CYS A 22 -2.91 -8.03 11.99
N ILE A 23 -3.13 -8.90 11.00
CA ILE A 23 -4.30 -9.77 10.96
C ILE A 23 -4.31 -10.69 12.17
N ALA A 24 -3.18 -11.33 12.49
CA ALA A 24 -3.08 -12.21 13.65
C ALA A 24 -3.38 -11.47 14.95
N GLU A 25 -2.84 -10.26 15.12
CA GLU A 25 -3.13 -9.45 16.31
C GLU A 25 -4.58 -9.03 16.37
N HIS A 26 -5.17 -8.65 15.24
CA HIS A 26 -6.59 -8.27 15.17
C HIS A 26 -7.49 -9.44 15.61
N LEU A 27 -7.19 -10.64 15.15
CA LEU A 27 -7.97 -11.84 15.51
C LEU A 27 -7.87 -12.18 16.98
N ARG A 28 -6.77 -11.80 17.65
CA ARG A 28 -6.61 -11.95 19.11
C ARG A 28 -7.14 -10.77 19.90
N GLY A 29 -7.63 -9.73 19.23
CA GLY A 29 -8.06 -8.50 19.89
C GLY A 29 -6.92 -7.66 20.44
N GLU A 30 -5.71 -7.83 19.91
CA GLU A 30 -4.48 -7.17 20.41
C GLU A 30 -3.96 -6.06 19.50
N LEU A 31 -4.57 -5.84 18.34
CA LEU A 31 -4.12 -4.81 17.40
C LEU A 31 -4.39 -3.42 17.97
N SER A 32 -3.34 -2.63 18.18
CA SER A 32 -3.48 -1.27 18.65
C SER A 32 -3.99 -0.34 17.54
N VAL A 33 -4.57 0.80 17.94
CA VAL A 33 -4.99 1.84 16.99
C VAL A 33 -3.80 2.37 16.20
N GLU A 34 -2.67 2.58 16.89
CA GLU A 34 -1.44 3.09 16.26
C GLU A 34 -0.92 2.11 15.21
N LYS A 35 -0.92 0.82 15.52
CA LYS A 35 -0.45 -0.19 14.57
C LYS A 35 -1.41 -0.35 13.40
N ALA A 36 -2.71 -0.26 13.66
CA ALA A 36 -3.71 -0.25 12.59
C ALA A 36 -3.50 0.94 11.64
N ALA A 37 -3.18 2.11 12.21
CA ALA A 37 -2.87 3.30 11.40
C ALA A 37 -1.58 3.11 10.60
N MET A 38 -0.56 2.49 11.17
CA MET A 38 0.69 2.18 10.47
C MET A 38 0.44 1.30 9.26
N ILE A 39 -0.30 0.21 9.43
CA ILE A 39 -0.54 -0.73 8.32
C ILE A 39 -1.35 -0.06 7.22
N LYS A 40 -2.34 0.74 7.57
CA LYS A 40 -3.18 1.41 6.58
C LYS A 40 -2.37 2.38 5.72
N TYR A 41 -1.59 3.27 6.34
CA TYR A 41 -0.86 4.27 5.55
C TYR A 41 0.31 3.63 4.79
N TRP A 42 1.06 2.73 5.43
CA TRP A 42 2.26 2.17 4.80
C TRP A 42 1.92 1.25 3.64
N ILE A 43 0.92 0.38 3.81
CA ILE A 43 0.52 -0.54 2.73
C ILE A 43 -0.11 0.20 1.56
N THR A 44 -0.96 1.19 1.81
CA THR A 44 -1.60 1.93 0.71
C THR A 44 -0.60 2.79 -0.05
N ASP A 45 0.38 3.39 0.63
CA ASP A 45 1.47 4.11 -0.02
C ASP A 45 2.34 3.15 -0.84
N THR A 46 2.71 2.01 -0.26
CA THR A 46 3.54 1.00 -0.92
C THR A 46 2.82 0.41 -2.13
N GLN A 47 1.52 0.15 -2.02
CA GLN A 47 0.71 -0.31 -3.15
C GLN A 47 0.77 0.70 -4.29
N GLY A 48 0.62 1.99 -3.99
CA GLY A 48 0.73 3.05 -4.99
C GLY A 48 2.09 3.06 -5.67
N GLU A 49 3.16 2.94 -4.91
CA GLU A 49 4.53 2.89 -5.45
C GLU A 49 4.73 1.71 -6.38
N VAL A 50 4.30 0.52 -5.97
CA VAL A 50 4.45 -0.71 -6.77
C VAL A 50 3.64 -0.61 -8.06
N LEU A 51 2.38 -0.16 -7.96
CA LEU A 51 1.53 -0.03 -9.14
C LEU A 51 2.04 1.03 -10.10
N ASP A 52 2.59 2.14 -9.58
CA ASP A 52 3.17 3.17 -10.40
C ASP A 52 4.39 2.67 -11.19
N GLU A 53 5.27 1.90 -10.53
CA GLU A 53 6.42 1.29 -11.20
C GLU A 53 5.97 0.27 -12.26
N CYS A 54 4.97 -0.55 -11.93
CA CYS A 54 4.44 -1.54 -12.88
C CYS A 54 3.80 -0.87 -14.09
N LEU A 55 3.06 0.22 -13.87
CA LEU A 55 2.47 0.99 -14.96
C LEU A 55 3.56 1.56 -15.85
N GLN A 56 4.62 2.11 -15.27
CA GLN A 56 5.74 2.66 -16.01
C GLN A 56 6.41 1.59 -16.88
N LEU A 57 6.54 0.38 -16.37
CA LEU A 57 7.13 -0.75 -17.11
C LEU A 57 6.28 -1.17 -18.31
N HIS A 58 4.98 -0.90 -18.29
CA HIS A 58 4.10 -1.14 -19.45
C HIS A 58 4.26 -0.08 -20.54
N GLY A 59 4.93 1.03 -20.24
CA GLY A 59 5.06 2.15 -21.18
C GLY A 59 3.70 2.75 -21.52
N GLY A 60 3.50 3.16 -22.76
CA GLY A 60 2.25 3.77 -23.19
C GLY A 60 1.01 2.91 -22.97
N TYR A 61 1.17 1.59 -23.03
CA TYR A 61 0.06 0.67 -22.78
C TYR A 61 -0.44 0.75 -21.33
N GLY A 62 0.40 1.13 -20.39
CA GLY A 62 0.01 1.29 -19.00
C GLY A 62 -1.01 2.40 -18.77
N TYR A 63 -1.07 3.36 -19.67
CA TYR A 63 -2.03 4.46 -19.60
C TYR A 63 -3.34 4.18 -20.34
N MET A 64 -3.44 3.06 -21.02
CA MET A 64 -4.63 2.68 -21.80
C MET A 64 -5.61 1.91 -20.91
N ALA A 65 -6.85 2.38 -20.87
CA ALA A 65 -7.89 1.84 -19.98
C ALA A 65 -8.21 0.37 -20.21
N GLU A 66 -7.89 -0.18 -21.38
CA GLU A 66 -8.09 -1.59 -21.70
C GLU A 66 -7.17 -2.54 -20.94
N TYR A 67 -6.08 -2.05 -20.38
CA TYR A 67 -5.12 -2.87 -19.64
C TYR A 67 -5.40 -2.81 -18.15
N ASP A 68 -5.34 -3.96 -17.50
CA ASP A 68 -5.65 -4.10 -16.08
C ASP A 68 -4.83 -3.18 -15.19
N ILE A 69 -3.57 -2.93 -15.55
CA ILE A 69 -2.70 -2.07 -14.73
C ILE A 69 -3.23 -0.63 -14.62
N ALA A 70 -3.84 -0.10 -15.68
CA ALA A 70 -4.41 1.23 -15.65
C ALA A 70 -5.57 1.33 -14.65
N GLU A 71 -6.43 0.32 -14.64
CA GLU A 71 -7.54 0.23 -13.69
C GLU A 71 -7.03 0.06 -12.26
N MET A 72 -6.08 -0.84 -12.06
CA MET A 72 -5.46 -1.08 -10.74
C MET A 72 -4.85 0.20 -10.19
N TRP A 73 -4.12 0.94 -11.02
CA TRP A 73 -3.48 2.20 -10.60
C TRP A 73 -4.52 3.23 -10.19
N THR A 74 -5.57 3.37 -10.97
CA THR A 74 -6.65 4.32 -10.70
C THR A 74 -7.37 3.97 -9.40
N ASP A 75 -7.73 2.71 -9.23
CA ASP A 75 -8.47 2.25 -8.05
C ASP A 75 -7.64 2.33 -6.77
N ALA A 76 -6.35 2.08 -6.86
CA ALA A 76 -5.47 2.14 -5.70
C ALA A 76 -5.27 3.55 -5.17
N ARG A 77 -5.36 4.57 -6.02
CA ARG A 77 -5.05 5.96 -5.64
C ARG A 77 -5.93 6.48 -4.51
N VAL A 78 -7.21 6.15 -4.53
CA VAL A 78 -8.18 6.61 -3.53
C VAL A 78 -7.96 5.95 -2.17
N GLN A 79 -7.27 4.81 -2.12
CA GLN A 79 -7.06 4.08 -0.87
C GLN A 79 -6.21 4.86 0.14
N ARG A 80 -5.43 5.83 -0.32
CA ARG A 80 -4.66 6.72 0.56
C ARG A 80 -5.50 7.88 1.10
N ILE A 81 -6.73 8.01 0.65
CA ILE A 81 -7.61 9.15 0.96
C ILE A 81 -8.78 8.73 1.84
N TYR A 82 -9.50 7.69 1.44
CA TYR A 82 -10.71 7.30 2.15
C TYR A 82 -10.43 6.54 3.45
N GLY A 83 -11.43 6.45 4.32
CA GLY A 83 -11.26 5.78 5.62
C GLY A 83 -10.31 6.52 6.55
N GLY A 84 -10.17 7.83 6.37
CA GLY A 84 -9.14 8.65 6.98
C GLY A 84 -7.92 8.75 6.08
N THR A 85 -7.46 9.95 5.79
CA THR A 85 -6.28 10.14 4.94
C THR A 85 -5.04 9.55 5.58
N ASN A 86 -4.01 9.26 4.79
CA ASN A 86 -2.74 8.78 5.33
C ASN A 86 -2.06 9.81 6.23
N GLU A 87 -2.29 11.11 6.00
CA GLU A 87 -1.83 12.17 6.89
C GLU A 87 -2.47 12.05 8.26
N ILE A 88 -3.77 11.73 8.34
CA ILE A 88 -4.47 11.50 9.61
C ILE A 88 -3.95 10.26 10.30
N MET A 89 -3.64 9.20 9.54
CA MET A 89 -3.04 7.99 10.10
C MET A 89 -1.69 8.29 10.76
N LYS A 90 -0.86 9.10 10.11
CA LYS A 90 0.43 9.52 10.67
C LYS A 90 0.26 10.36 11.93
N ASP A 91 -0.76 11.21 11.96
CA ASP A 91 -1.06 12.02 13.15
C ASP A 91 -1.47 11.12 14.34
N LEU A 92 -2.28 10.09 14.10
CA LEU A 92 -2.65 9.14 15.14
C LEU A 92 -1.43 8.45 15.75
N ILE A 93 -0.47 8.07 14.89
CA ILE A 93 0.78 7.44 15.34
C ILE A 93 1.60 8.45 16.15
N ALA A 94 1.75 9.66 15.64
CA ALA A 94 2.56 10.69 16.28
C ALA A 94 2.05 11.05 17.69
N ARG A 95 0.74 11.03 17.88
CA ARG A 95 0.14 11.31 19.20
C ARG A 95 0.49 10.27 20.26
N SER A 96 0.91 9.08 19.85
CA SER A 96 1.28 8.01 20.77
C SER A 96 2.74 8.05 21.20
N LEU A 97 3.54 8.92 20.60
CA LEU A 97 4.99 9.02 20.87
C LEU A 97 5.32 9.84 22.10
#